data_3088d9687b4b26c36415e90f4b3515c7
#
_entry.id   3088d9687b4b26c36415e90f4b3515c7
#
_cell.length_a   1.000
_cell.length_b   1.000
_cell.length_c   1.000
_cell.angle_alpha   90.00
_cell.angle_beta   90.00
_cell.angle_gamma   90.00
#
_symmetry.space_group_name_H-M   'P 1'
#
loop_
_entity.id
_entity.type
_entity.pdbx_description
1 polymer ?
#
loop_
_entity_poly.entity_id
_entity_poly.type
_entity_poly.pdbx_seq_one_letter_code
_entity_poly.pdbx_strand_id
1 'polypeptide(L)'
;MNAAKIKCRALMVGDWCCDQHGFPMQITNVGDDYAYATFEGNEGDPWEFDDKDAKPQPIEITEDILKQNNWEVQGYTLLPNEHYCVKYIGKYCFLWSLGTLSIWFDHKHYNDGLIADIIVSCKYVHQLQQVLRLAGMAEMANNFKI
;
A
#
# COMPACT_ATOMS: atom_id res chain seq x y z
N MET A 1 -14.72 2.44 17.88
CA MET A 1 -13.77 3.21 17.07
C MET A 1 -14.26 3.32 15.64
N ASN A 2 -14.28 4.52 15.11
CA ASN A 2 -14.59 4.69 13.70
C ASN A 2 -13.42 4.18 12.86
N ALA A 3 -13.72 3.37 11.85
CA ALA A 3 -12.71 2.98 10.88
C ALA A 3 -12.15 4.24 10.20
N ALA A 4 -10.86 4.23 9.90
CA ALA A 4 -10.27 5.29 9.11
C ALA A 4 -10.98 5.37 7.76
N LYS A 5 -11.17 6.57 7.24
CA LYS A 5 -11.84 6.83 5.97
C LYS A 5 -10.94 7.64 5.08
N ILE A 6 -11.03 7.43 3.79
CA ILE A 6 -10.23 8.12 2.79
C ILE A 6 -11.13 9.09 2.04
N LYS A 7 -10.65 10.31 1.78
CA LYS A 7 -11.34 11.17 0.82
C LYS A 7 -11.06 10.67 -0.59
N CYS A 8 -12.09 10.65 -1.43
CA CYS A 8 -11.95 10.13 -2.80
C CYS A 8 -10.82 10.81 -3.57
N ARG A 9 -10.65 12.12 -3.41
CA ARG A 9 -9.58 12.87 -4.08
C ARG A 9 -8.16 12.47 -3.66
N ALA A 10 -8.01 11.76 -2.55
CA ALA A 10 -6.71 11.28 -2.08
C ALA A 10 -6.31 9.94 -2.69
N LEU A 11 -7.21 9.31 -3.43
CA LEU A 11 -6.97 8.06 -4.13
C LEU A 11 -6.40 8.31 -5.53
N MET A 12 -5.72 7.32 -6.06
CA MET A 12 -5.18 7.30 -7.41
C MET A 12 -5.72 6.07 -8.15
N VAL A 13 -5.81 6.17 -9.47
CA VAL A 13 -6.17 5.01 -10.31
C VAL A 13 -5.17 3.88 -10.04
N GLY A 14 -5.71 2.68 -9.82
CA GLY A 14 -4.93 1.50 -9.44
C GLY A 14 -4.82 1.26 -7.95
N ASP A 15 -5.22 2.22 -7.10
CA ASP A 15 -5.19 2.04 -5.65
C ASP A 15 -6.21 1.00 -5.21
N TRP A 16 -5.85 0.23 -4.20
CA TRP A 16 -6.75 -0.67 -3.50
C TRP A 16 -7.36 0.02 -2.28
N CYS A 17 -8.66 -0.14 -2.14
CA CYS A 17 -9.42 0.25 -0.95
C CYS A 17 -10.56 -0.74 -0.76
N CYS A 18 -11.34 -0.58 0.31
CA CYS A 18 -12.51 -1.43 0.53
C CYS A 18 -13.76 -0.58 0.83
N ASP A 19 -14.92 -1.23 0.69
CA ASP A 19 -16.19 -0.64 1.08
C ASP A 19 -16.39 -0.74 2.60
N GLN A 20 -17.55 -0.30 3.08
CA GLN A 20 -17.89 -0.34 4.51
C GLN A 20 -17.96 -1.75 5.10
N HIS A 21 -18.06 -2.77 4.26
CA HIS A 21 -18.10 -4.18 4.65
C HIS A 21 -16.73 -4.85 4.54
N GLY A 22 -15.70 -4.11 4.18
CA GLY A 22 -14.34 -4.64 4.01
C GLY A 22 -14.12 -5.33 2.67
N PHE A 23 -15.01 -5.16 1.69
CA PHE A 23 -14.87 -5.78 0.36
C PHE A 23 -13.84 -5.01 -0.47
N PRO A 24 -12.73 -5.66 -0.89
CA PRO A 24 -11.66 -4.96 -1.60
C PRO A 24 -12.01 -4.66 -3.04
N MET A 25 -11.64 -3.46 -3.50
CA MET A 25 -11.83 -3.00 -4.86
C MET A 25 -10.64 -2.14 -5.31
N GLN A 26 -10.42 -2.09 -6.61
CA GLN A 26 -9.36 -1.30 -7.19
C GLN A 26 -9.92 -0.08 -7.92
N ILE A 27 -9.36 1.08 -7.66
CA ILE A 27 -9.84 2.36 -8.19
C ILE A 27 -9.54 2.45 -9.68
N THR A 28 -10.56 2.84 -10.46
CA THR A 28 -10.46 3.02 -11.92
C THR A 28 -10.57 4.50 -12.34
N ASN A 29 -11.29 5.31 -11.57
CA ASN A 29 -11.49 6.73 -11.84
C ASN A 29 -11.56 7.50 -10.54
N VAL A 30 -11.04 8.73 -10.54
CA VAL A 30 -11.06 9.61 -9.37
C VAL A 30 -11.53 11.00 -9.79
N GLY A 31 -12.49 11.54 -9.03
CA GLY A 31 -12.94 12.92 -9.12
C GLY A 31 -12.69 13.65 -7.79
N ASP A 32 -13.23 14.86 -7.65
CA ASP A 32 -13.01 15.68 -6.45
C ASP A 32 -13.67 15.07 -5.20
N ASP A 33 -14.87 14.53 -5.34
CA ASP A 33 -15.69 14.00 -4.24
C ASP A 33 -16.26 12.61 -4.52
N TYR A 34 -15.80 11.95 -5.59
CA TYR A 34 -16.22 10.60 -5.95
C TYR A 34 -15.05 9.79 -6.51
N ALA A 35 -15.21 8.46 -6.53
CA ALA A 35 -14.28 7.55 -7.18
C ALA A 35 -15.05 6.32 -7.65
N TYR A 36 -14.63 5.74 -8.76
CA TYR A 36 -15.15 4.47 -9.24
C TYR A 36 -14.14 3.37 -8.99
N ALA A 37 -14.63 2.20 -8.66
CA ALA A 37 -13.80 1.04 -8.36
C ALA A 37 -14.39 -0.23 -8.96
N THR A 38 -13.50 -1.17 -9.26
CA THR A 38 -13.88 -2.47 -9.81
C THR A 38 -13.28 -3.61 -8.98
N PHE A 39 -13.98 -4.73 -9.04
CA PHE A 39 -13.49 -6.05 -8.59
C PHE A 39 -13.82 -7.06 -9.68
N GLU A 40 -13.29 -8.24 -9.58
CA GLU A 40 -13.57 -9.28 -10.57
C GLU A 40 -15.08 -9.56 -10.65
N GLY A 41 -15.66 -9.32 -11.82
CA GLY A 41 -17.08 -9.54 -12.10
C GLY A 41 -17.95 -8.29 -12.17
N ASN A 42 -17.45 -7.10 -11.81
CA ASN A 42 -18.24 -5.87 -11.89
C ASN A 42 -17.72 -4.83 -12.89
N GLU A 43 -16.80 -5.20 -13.78
CA GLU A 43 -16.11 -4.27 -14.68
C GLU A 43 -17.09 -3.45 -15.56
N GLY A 44 -18.27 -4.02 -15.89
CA GLY A 44 -19.30 -3.33 -16.64
C GLY A 44 -20.21 -2.41 -15.81
N ASP A 45 -20.13 -2.49 -14.50
CA ASP A 45 -20.94 -1.69 -13.56
C ASP A 45 -20.09 -1.35 -12.32
N PRO A 46 -19.13 -0.42 -12.44
CA PRO A 46 -18.23 -0.07 -11.35
C PRO A 46 -18.96 0.44 -10.11
N TRP A 47 -18.41 0.11 -8.95
CA TRP A 47 -18.89 0.65 -7.69
C TRP A 47 -18.52 2.13 -7.58
N GLU A 48 -19.45 2.96 -7.12
CA GLU A 48 -19.18 4.38 -6.87
C GLU A 48 -18.96 4.65 -5.38
N PHE A 49 -17.81 5.22 -5.06
CA PHE A 49 -17.54 5.80 -3.76
C PHE A 49 -17.80 7.31 -3.80
N ASP A 50 -18.23 7.86 -2.66
CA ASP A 50 -18.37 9.29 -2.46
C ASP A 50 -17.87 9.69 -1.07
N ASP A 51 -17.76 10.99 -0.81
CA ASP A 51 -17.26 11.51 0.47
C ASP A 51 -18.34 11.64 1.55
N LYS A 52 -19.58 11.24 1.25
CA LYS A 52 -20.71 11.38 2.20
C LYS A 52 -21.18 10.04 2.75
N ASP A 53 -21.70 9.16 1.90
CA ASP A 53 -22.39 7.94 2.32
C ASP A 53 -21.58 6.68 2.04
N ALA A 54 -21.00 6.56 0.86
CA ALA A 54 -20.22 5.40 0.45
C ALA A 54 -18.72 5.72 0.46
N LYS A 55 -18.18 6.02 1.63
CA LYS A 55 -16.76 6.42 1.77
C LYS A 55 -15.83 5.24 1.57
N PRO A 56 -14.76 5.42 0.80
CA PRO A 56 -13.73 4.39 0.70
C PRO A 56 -12.98 4.24 2.02
N GLN A 57 -12.66 3.01 2.37
CA GLN A 57 -11.91 2.69 3.59
C GLN A 57 -10.55 2.11 3.22
N PRO A 58 -9.51 2.41 4.00
CA PRO A 58 -8.18 1.89 3.73
C PRO A 58 -8.07 0.41 4.07
N ILE A 59 -7.18 -0.27 3.37
CA ILE A 59 -6.81 -1.65 3.66
C ILE A 59 -5.47 -1.63 4.40
N GLU A 60 -5.44 -2.20 5.60
CA GLU A 60 -4.19 -2.28 6.37
C GLU A 60 -3.19 -3.20 5.69
N ILE A 61 -1.93 -2.80 5.70
CA ILE A 61 -0.83 -3.65 5.25
C ILE A 61 -0.62 -4.76 6.27
N THR A 62 -0.51 -5.99 5.78
CA THR A 62 -0.17 -7.16 6.59
C THR A 62 1.03 -7.86 5.97
N GLU A 63 1.71 -8.71 6.76
CA GLU A 63 2.79 -9.56 6.24
C GLU A 63 2.31 -10.43 5.08
N ASP A 64 1.10 -10.98 5.17
CA ASP A 64 0.55 -11.85 4.13
C ASP A 64 0.35 -11.10 2.82
N ILE A 65 -0.15 -9.86 2.87
CA ILE A 65 -0.27 -9.03 1.69
C ILE A 65 1.10 -8.76 1.06
N LEU A 66 2.10 -8.42 1.88
CA LEU A 66 3.44 -8.16 1.37
C LEU A 66 4.09 -9.41 0.78
N LYS A 67 3.88 -10.58 1.40
CA LYS A 67 4.33 -11.86 0.84
C LYS A 67 3.74 -12.13 -0.54
N GLN A 68 2.44 -11.86 -0.73
CA GLN A 68 1.79 -12.00 -2.02
C GLN A 68 2.41 -11.10 -3.10
N ASN A 69 3.06 -10.03 -2.70
CA ASN A 69 3.74 -9.09 -3.58
C ASN A 69 5.25 -9.29 -3.60
N ASN A 70 5.72 -10.48 -3.24
CA ASN A 70 7.11 -10.90 -3.29
C ASN A 70 8.05 -10.14 -2.34
N TRP A 71 7.52 -9.66 -1.21
CA TRP A 71 8.35 -9.15 -0.13
C TRP A 71 8.84 -10.30 0.73
N GLU A 72 10.06 -10.20 1.23
CA GLU A 72 10.64 -11.18 2.16
C GLU A 72 10.29 -10.80 3.58
N VAL A 73 9.78 -11.76 4.36
CA VAL A 73 9.55 -11.57 5.80
C VAL A 73 10.77 -12.08 6.55
N GLN A 74 11.33 -11.23 7.40
CA GLN A 74 12.50 -11.53 8.21
C GLN A 74 12.20 -11.26 9.68
N GLY A 75 12.86 -12.01 10.57
CA GLY A 75 12.73 -11.82 12.00
C GLY A 75 13.94 -11.10 12.56
N TYR A 76 13.72 -10.38 13.65
CA TYR A 76 14.83 -9.78 14.41
C TYR A 76 15.52 -10.87 15.23
N THR A 77 16.86 -10.87 15.23
CA THR A 77 17.65 -11.87 15.96
C THR A 77 17.38 -11.85 17.47
N LEU A 78 17.18 -10.67 18.04
CA LEU A 78 16.94 -10.47 19.47
C LEU A 78 15.46 -10.41 19.84
N LEU A 79 14.56 -10.37 18.86
CA LEU A 79 13.12 -10.24 19.04
C LEU A 79 12.41 -11.26 18.13
N PRO A 80 12.45 -12.54 18.48
CA PRO A 80 12.02 -13.63 17.58
C PRO A 80 10.54 -13.59 17.20
N ASN A 81 9.70 -12.90 17.99
CA ASN A 81 8.27 -12.74 17.68
C ASN A 81 7.96 -11.49 16.85
N GLU A 82 8.95 -10.68 16.54
CA GLU A 82 8.79 -9.48 15.73
C GLU A 82 9.40 -9.69 14.35
N HIS A 83 8.66 -9.27 13.33
CA HIS A 83 9.05 -9.42 11.94
C HIS A 83 9.08 -8.08 11.23
N TYR A 84 9.83 -8.02 10.17
CA TYR A 84 9.81 -6.92 9.22
C TYR A 84 9.82 -7.50 7.80
N CYS A 85 9.38 -6.70 6.83
CA CYS A 85 9.32 -7.12 5.44
C CYS A 85 10.26 -6.27 4.61
N VAL A 86 11.01 -6.91 3.73
CA VAL A 86 12.05 -6.26 2.90
C VAL A 86 11.81 -6.57 1.44
N LYS A 87 12.02 -5.58 0.59
CA LYS A 87 12.02 -5.76 -0.85
C LYS A 87 13.13 -4.94 -1.49
N TYR A 88 13.91 -5.59 -2.34
CA TYR A 88 14.91 -4.93 -3.18
C TYR A 88 14.31 -4.70 -4.56
N ILE A 89 14.35 -3.45 -5.04
CA ILE A 89 13.85 -3.08 -6.36
C ILE A 89 14.94 -2.26 -7.04
N GLY A 90 15.61 -2.87 -8.03
CA GLY A 90 16.78 -2.26 -8.62
C GLY A 90 17.84 -2.02 -7.54
N LYS A 91 18.29 -0.77 -7.40
CA LYS A 91 19.22 -0.38 -6.35
C LYS A 91 18.55 0.03 -5.03
N TYR A 92 17.21 0.16 -5.01
CA TYR A 92 16.50 0.56 -3.81
C TYR A 92 16.30 -0.61 -2.85
N CYS A 93 16.25 -0.30 -1.55
CA CYS A 93 15.80 -1.22 -0.52
C CYS A 93 14.61 -0.61 0.21
N PHE A 94 13.51 -1.35 0.28
CA PHE A 94 12.31 -0.98 1.02
C PHE A 94 12.17 -1.92 2.23
N LEU A 95 11.98 -1.35 3.41
CA LEU A 95 11.73 -2.11 4.64
C LEU A 95 10.46 -1.60 5.30
N TRP A 96 9.50 -2.49 5.51
CA TRP A 96 8.26 -2.17 6.22
C TRP A 96 8.21 -2.90 7.56
N SER A 97 7.89 -2.17 8.61
CA SER A 97 7.73 -2.72 9.95
C SER A 97 6.71 -1.89 10.73
N LEU A 98 5.67 -2.53 11.23
CA LEU A 98 4.68 -1.94 12.15
C LEU A 98 4.13 -0.58 11.69
N GLY A 99 3.82 -0.45 10.41
CA GLY A 99 3.24 0.76 9.84
C GLY A 99 4.25 1.84 9.48
N THR A 100 5.53 1.52 9.47
CA THR A 100 6.60 2.43 9.06
C THR A 100 7.34 1.85 7.87
N LEU A 101 7.55 2.67 6.84
CA LEU A 101 8.31 2.31 5.65
C LEU A 101 9.61 3.09 5.65
N SER A 102 10.72 2.36 5.55
CA SER A 102 12.06 2.92 5.42
C SER A 102 12.58 2.62 4.03
N ILE A 103 13.20 3.59 3.39
CA ILE A 103 13.70 3.47 2.02
C ILE A 103 15.16 3.90 1.96
N TRP A 104 16.01 3.03 1.41
CA TRP A 104 17.39 3.34 1.04
C TRP A 104 17.46 3.46 -0.48
N PHE A 105 18.02 4.54 -0.96
CA PHE A 105 18.18 4.77 -2.41
C PHE A 105 19.26 3.87 -3.01
N ASP A 106 20.17 3.36 -2.16
CA ASP A 106 21.14 2.33 -2.54
C ASP A 106 21.12 1.22 -1.49
N HIS A 107 20.79 0.01 -1.91
CA HIS A 107 20.69 -1.14 -1.00
C HIS A 107 22.02 -1.49 -0.33
N LYS A 108 23.15 -1.03 -0.86
CA LYS A 108 24.44 -1.15 -0.19
C LYS A 108 24.45 -0.42 1.14
N HIS A 109 23.82 0.74 1.22
CA HIS A 109 23.71 1.51 2.47
C HIS A 109 22.92 0.73 3.53
N TYR A 110 21.85 0.06 3.13
CA TYR A 110 21.10 -0.83 4.02
C TYR A 110 21.97 -1.99 4.52
N ASN A 111 22.70 -2.65 3.63
CA ASN A 111 23.56 -3.77 3.96
C ASN A 111 24.73 -3.36 4.87
N ASP A 112 25.19 -2.12 4.77
CA ASP A 112 26.25 -1.55 5.61
C ASP A 112 25.72 -1.00 6.94
N GLY A 113 24.44 -1.13 7.23
CA GLY A 113 23.83 -0.70 8.48
C GLY A 113 23.60 0.80 8.58
N LEU A 114 23.62 1.54 7.48
CA LEU A 114 23.37 2.98 7.47
C LEU A 114 21.88 3.29 7.64
N ILE A 115 21.58 4.49 8.13
CA ILE A 115 20.21 4.97 8.31
C ILE A 115 19.54 5.14 6.95
N ALA A 116 18.25 4.83 6.88
CA ALA A 116 17.44 5.01 5.65
C ALA A 116 17.42 6.48 5.20
N ASP A 117 17.35 6.66 3.88
CA ASP A 117 17.26 8.01 3.29
C ASP A 117 15.88 8.64 3.54
N ILE A 118 14.83 7.82 3.55
CA ILE A 118 13.45 8.25 3.84
C ILE A 118 12.83 7.28 4.84
N ILE A 119 12.12 7.84 5.83
CA ILE A 119 11.31 7.07 6.78
C ILE A 119 9.94 7.75 6.84
N VAL A 120 8.88 7.00 6.49
CA VAL A 120 7.52 7.53 6.45
C VAL A 120 6.54 6.59 7.12
N SER A 121 5.45 7.15 7.66
CA SER A 121 4.32 6.36 8.10
C SER A 121 3.63 5.74 6.88
N CYS A 122 3.41 4.44 6.91
CA CYS A 122 2.80 3.70 5.82
C CYS A 122 2.04 2.50 6.40
N LYS A 123 0.78 2.73 6.76
CA LYS A 123 -0.07 1.72 7.39
C LYS A 123 -0.98 1.02 6.40
N TYR A 124 -1.26 1.65 5.28
CA TYR A 124 -2.31 1.23 4.36
C TYR A 124 -1.76 0.94 2.98
N VAL A 125 -2.39 -0.03 2.30
CA VAL A 125 -1.99 -0.50 0.98
C VAL A 125 -1.91 0.65 -0.04
N HIS A 126 -2.93 1.52 -0.11
CA HIS A 126 -2.91 2.63 -1.06
C HIS A 126 -1.75 3.60 -0.83
N GLN A 127 -1.34 3.79 0.43
CA GLN A 127 -0.17 4.62 0.75
C GLN A 127 1.12 4.02 0.18
N LEU A 128 1.29 2.71 0.34
CA LEU A 128 2.44 2.00 -0.23
C LEU A 128 2.44 2.08 -1.76
N GLN A 129 1.28 1.87 -2.39
CA GLN A 129 1.16 1.99 -3.84
C GLN A 129 1.55 3.38 -4.33
N GLN A 130 1.13 4.43 -3.62
CA GLN A 130 1.46 5.81 -3.97
C GLN A 130 2.96 6.09 -3.82
N VAL A 131 3.59 5.57 -2.77
CA VAL A 131 5.05 5.67 -2.62
C VAL A 131 5.78 4.98 -3.77
N LEU A 132 5.33 3.79 -4.15
CA LEU A 132 5.92 3.07 -5.29
C LEU A 132 5.81 3.87 -6.59
N ARG A 133 4.67 4.55 -6.84
CA ARG A 133 4.51 5.40 -8.02
C ARG A 133 5.45 6.59 -8.00
N LEU A 134 5.60 7.24 -6.84
CA LEU A 134 6.55 8.35 -6.68
C LEU A 134 7.99 7.92 -6.91
N ALA A 135 8.32 6.67 -6.59
CA ALA A 135 9.65 6.10 -6.85
C ALA A 135 9.84 5.61 -8.29
N GLY A 136 8.86 5.85 -9.17
CA GLY A 136 8.94 5.45 -10.58
C GLY A 136 8.51 4.01 -10.85
N MET A 137 7.83 3.37 -9.92
CA MET A 137 7.42 1.96 -9.99
C MET A 137 5.90 1.83 -10.15
N ALA A 138 5.31 2.60 -11.07
CA ALA A 138 3.87 2.65 -11.28
C ALA A 138 3.28 1.30 -11.68
N GLU A 139 3.97 0.52 -12.52
CA GLU A 139 3.49 -0.80 -12.93
C GLU A 139 3.38 -1.75 -11.75
N MET A 140 4.40 -1.79 -10.90
CA MET A 140 4.39 -2.61 -9.68
C MET A 140 3.25 -2.17 -8.74
N ALA A 141 3.04 -0.86 -8.59
CA ALA A 141 1.96 -0.33 -7.77
C ALA A 141 0.59 -0.73 -8.32
N ASN A 142 0.39 -0.62 -9.64
CA ASN A 142 -0.89 -0.95 -10.27
C ASN A 142 -1.19 -2.45 -10.26
N ASN A 143 -0.16 -3.30 -10.25
CA ASN A 143 -0.28 -4.75 -10.20
C ASN A 143 -0.21 -5.32 -8.77
N PHE A 144 -0.24 -4.45 -7.77
CA PHE A 144 -0.22 -4.86 -6.37
C PHE A 144 -1.42 -5.76 -6.07
N LYS A 145 -1.20 -6.83 -5.32
CA LYS A 145 -2.21 -7.85 -4.97
C LYS A 145 -2.59 -7.74 -3.50
N ILE A 146 -3.84 -8.10 -3.21
CA ILE A 146 -4.30 -8.19 -1.84
C ILE A 146 -5.02 -9.50 -1.55
#